data_6c362edc212e919d9788963e919739ff
#
_entry.id   6c362edc212e919d9788963e919739ff
#
_cell.length_a   1.000
_cell.length_b   1.000
_cell.length_c   1.000
_cell.angle_alpha   90.00
_cell.angle_beta   90.00
_cell.angle_gamma   90.00
#
_symmetry.space_group_name_H-M   'P 1'
#
loop_
_entity.id
_entity.type
_entity.pdbx_description
1 polymer ?
#
loop_
_entity_poly.entity_id
_entity_poly.type
_entity_poly.pdbx_seq_one_letter_code
_entity_poly.pdbx_strand_id
1 'polypeptide(L)'
;MKPMNIRKFLLCLCLLAGSLFALPCFSQCFSGSYTAEWQWNTNKKTNWLNLLRLDLNLPIKSGTDYLEAATLHMTKAKEGIGTDWQAFSNIEADNNVAALAVLGYRHAWENANVFLGVRNVNEDFFTSDATSLFVNSSCGIFPTIAASYPIANYPFSGLTVYFDVSRNGWTFRNSLYNV
;
A
#
# COMPACT_ATOMS: atom_id res chain seq x y z
N MET A 1 4.04 -7.03 34.57
CA MET A 1 2.90 -7.02 33.64
C MET A 1 2.24 -8.39 33.69
N LYS A 2 0.93 -8.47 33.99
CA LYS A 2 0.20 -9.75 33.96
C LYS A 2 0.03 -10.20 32.50
N PRO A 3 0.31 -11.45 32.14
CA PRO A 3 0.11 -11.95 30.79
C PRO A 3 -1.38 -11.85 30.43
N MET A 4 -1.65 -11.26 29.28
CA MET A 4 -3.02 -11.14 28.76
C MET A 4 -3.55 -12.54 28.43
N ASN A 5 -4.75 -12.85 28.94
CA ASN A 5 -5.35 -14.16 28.73
C ASN A 5 -5.74 -14.33 27.25
N ILE A 6 -5.06 -15.25 26.56
CA ILE A 6 -5.23 -15.54 25.11
C ILE A 6 -6.72 -15.74 24.75
N ARG A 7 -7.52 -16.34 25.61
CA ARG A 7 -8.97 -16.52 25.36
C ARG A 7 -9.72 -15.19 25.31
N LYS A 8 -9.35 -14.22 26.16
CA LYS A 8 -9.97 -12.88 26.13
C LYS A 8 -9.52 -12.08 24.90
N PHE A 9 -8.26 -12.25 24.48
CA PHE A 9 -7.75 -11.64 23.25
C PHE A 9 -8.46 -12.18 22.01
N LEU A 10 -8.58 -13.49 21.87
CA LEU A 10 -9.33 -14.13 20.79
C LEU A 10 -10.81 -13.74 20.79
N LEU A 11 -11.44 -13.64 21.96
CA LEU A 11 -12.83 -13.21 22.07
C LEU A 11 -13.01 -11.74 21.64
N CYS A 12 -12.11 -10.85 22.01
CA CYS A 12 -12.11 -9.46 21.53
C CYS A 12 -11.86 -9.37 20.03
N LEU A 13 -10.95 -10.19 19.48
CA LEU A 13 -10.68 -10.25 18.04
C LEU A 13 -11.91 -10.77 17.26
N CYS A 14 -12.59 -11.80 17.77
CA CYS A 14 -13.83 -12.32 17.18
C CYS A 14 -15.00 -11.33 17.28
N LEU A 15 -15.10 -10.58 18.38
CA LEU A 15 -16.13 -9.55 18.54
C LEU A 15 -15.86 -8.34 17.63
N LEU A 16 -14.61 -7.93 17.46
CA LEU A 16 -14.22 -6.90 16.49
C LEU A 16 -14.46 -7.36 15.05
N ALA A 17 -14.09 -8.59 14.71
CA ALA A 17 -14.38 -9.17 13.40
C ALA A 17 -15.89 -9.29 13.15
N GLY A 18 -16.66 -9.75 14.15
CA GLY A 18 -18.11 -9.89 14.06
C GLY A 18 -18.85 -8.56 13.91
N SER A 19 -18.37 -7.48 14.52
CA SER A 19 -18.96 -6.14 14.36
C SER A 19 -18.64 -5.52 12.99
N LEU A 20 -17.53 -5.88 12.36
CA LEU A 20 -17.18 -5.46 11.00
C LEU A 20 -18.06 -6.13 9.93
N PHE A 21 -18.54 -7.36 10.18
CA PHE A 21 -19.44 -8.06 9.26
C PHE A 21 -20.92 -7.63 9.33
N ALA A 22 -21.31 -6.84 10.34
CA ALA A 22 -22.70 -6.45 10.54
C ALA A 22 -23.18 -5.25 9.72
N LEU A 23 -22.31 -4.60 8.94
CA LEU A 23 -22.67 -3.45 8.11
C LEU A 23 -22.44 -3.78 6.63
N PRO A 24 -23.48 -4.10 5.85
CA PRO A 24 -23.34 -4.42 4.41
C PRO A 24 -22.70 -3.29 3.58
N CYS A 25 -22.64 -2.08 4.12
CA CYS A 25 -21.99 -0.93 3.48
C CYS A 25 -20.44 -0.93 3.66
N PHE A 26 -19.91 -1.59 4.69
CA PHE A 26 -18.47 -1.59 4.97
C PHE A 26 -17.66 -2.49 4.05
N SER A 27 -18.25 -3.55 3.49
CA SER A 27 -17.51 -4.47 2.62
C SER A 27 -17.14 -3.86 1.27
N GLN A 28 -17.84 -2.82 0.82
CA GLN A 28 -17.52 -2.08 -0.40
C GLN A 28 -16.49 -0.97 -0.18
N CYS A 29 -16.26 -0.60 1.07
CA CYS A 29 -15.37 0.51 1.44
C CYS A 29 -14.04 0.03 1.99
N PHE A 30 -13.92 -1.23 2.37
CA PHE A 30 -12.73 -1.79 2.98
C PHE A 30 -12.22 -2.98 2.18
N SER A 31 -10.94 -2.97 1.85
CA SER A 31 -10.25 -4.08 1.21
C SER A 31 -8.89 -4.33 1.86
N GLY A 32 -8.32 -5.48 1.61
CA GLY A 32 -6.99 -5.80 2.10
C GLY A 32 -6.34 -6.87 1.24
N SER A 33 -5.02 -6.82 1.18
CA SER A 33 -4.20 -7.81 0.53
C SER A 33 -3.08 -8.27 1.45
N TYR A 34 -2.77 -9.56 1.40
CA TYR A 34 -1.67 -10.14 2.14
C TYR A 34 -0.75 -10.88 1.20
N THR A 35 0.52 -10.52 1.24
CA THR A 35 1.58 -11.16 0.47
C THR A 35 2.59 -11.76 1.44
N ALA A 36 2.90 -13.04 1.25
CA ALA A 36 3.95 -13.73 1.98
C ALA A 36 4.99 -14.25 0.98
N GLU A 37 6.25 -14.04 1.29
CA GLU A 37 7.36 -14.47 0.45
C GLU A 37 8.38 -15.24 1.28
N TRP A 38 8.74 -16.42 0.80
CA TRP A 38 9.84 -17.19 1.36
C TRP A 38 11.02 -17.16 0.40
N GLN A 39 12.13 -16.63 0.88
CA GLN A 39 13.36 -16.48 0.13
C GLN A 39 14.38 -17.50 0.61
N TRP A 40 15.15 -18.02 -0.33
CA TRP A 40 16.33 -18.83 0.00
C TRP A 40 17.43 -18.59 -1.05
N ASN A 41 18.70 -18.71 -0.64
CA ASN A 41 19.85 -18.66 -1.55
C ASN A 41 20.70 -19.93 -1.48
N THR A 42 21.61 -20.07 -2.44
CA THR A 42 22.53 -21.23 -2.52
C THR A 42 23.44 -21.37 -1.30
N ASN A 43 23.68 -20.29 -0.54
CA ASN A 43 24.44 -20.30 0.71
C ASN A 43 23.58 -20.69 1.93
N LYS A 44 22.40 -21.29 1.70
CA LYS A 44 21.45 -21.74 2.72
C LYS A 44 20.91 -20.63 3.63
N LYS A 45 21.03 -19.36 3.25
CA LYS A 45 20.33 -18.28 3.93
C LYS A 45 18.86 -18.33 3.54
N THR A 46 18.00 -18.14 4.50
CA THR A 46 16.53 -18.11 4.30
C THR A 46 15.96 -16.88 4.98
N ASN A 47 14.94 -16.30 4.37
CA ASN A 47 14.16 -15.22 4.96
C ASN A 47 12.67 -15.44 4.71
N TRP A 48 11.84 -14.90 5.58
CA TRP A 48 10.39 -14.89 5.43
C TRP A 48 9.90 -13.44 5.53
N LEU A 49 9.24 -12.98 4.50
CA LEU A 49 8.72 -11.63 4.39
C LEU A 49 7.20 -11.65 4.39
N ASN A 50 6.60 -10.64 4.97
CA ASN A 50 5.16 -10.45 4.96
C ASN A 50 4.85 -8.99 4.66
N LEU A 51 3.83 -8.77 3.84
CA LEU A 51 3.21 -7.49 3.59
C LEU A 51 1.69 -7.63 3.73
N LEU A 52 1.11 -6.89 4.64
CA LEU A 52 -0.33 -6.69 4.72
C LEU A 52 -0.63 -5.25 4.31
N ARG A 53 -1.46 -5.07 3.30
CA ARG A 53 -2.03 -3.78 2.92
C ARG A 53 -3.51 -3.76 3.31
N LEU A 54 -3.94 -2.68 3.94
CA LEU A 54 -5.35 -2.44 4.28
C LEU A 54 -5.75 -1.12 3.63
N ASP A 55 -6.84 -1.14 2.88
CA ASP A 55 -7.38 0.00 2.17
C ASP A 55 -8.79 0.32 2.65
N LEU A 56 -9.08 1.61 2.82
CA LEU A 56 -10.37 2.15 3.18
C LEU A 56 -10.73 3.25 2.18
N ASN A 57 -11.91 3.14 1.58
CA ASN A 57 -12.44 4.13 0.63
C ASN A 57 -13.87 4.51 1.05
N LEU A 58 -14.00 5.60 1.81
CA LEU A 58 -15.27 6.03 2.38
C LEU A 58 -15.94 7.07 1.48
N PRO A 59 -17.08 6.77 0.86
CA PRO A 59 -17.86 7.78 0.17
C PRO A 59 -18.44 8.80 1.17
N ILE A 60 -18.21 10.09 0.92
CA ILE A 60 -18.72 11.19 1.74
C ILE A 60 -20.03 11.70 1.14
N LYS A 61 -20.12 11.74 -0.17
CA LYS A 61 -21.26 12.25 -0.91
C LYS A 61 -21.52 11.35 -2.12
N SER A 62 -22.76 11.23 -2.52
CA SER A 62 -23.26 10.25 -3.49
C SER A 62 -22.38 10.08 -4.75
N GLY A 63 -21.36 9.22 -4.65
CA GLY A 63 -20.57 8.75 -5.77
C GLY A 63 -19.51 9.70 -6.34
N THR A 64 -19.29 10.87 -5.72
CA THR A 64 -18.34 11.86 -6.22
C THR A 64 -17.18 12.15 -5.26
N ASP A 65 -17.42 12.09 -3.98
CA ASP A 65 -16.46 12.50 -2.94
C ASP A 65 -16.10 11.33 -2.05
N TYR A 66 -14.81 11.12 -1.82
CA TYR A 66 -14.29 9.99 -1.06
C TYR A 66 -13.20 10.44 -0.09
N LEU A 67 -13.18 9.82 1.09
CA LEU A 67 -11.98 9.76 1.94
C LEU A 67 -11.28 8.43 1.67
N GLU A 68 -10.01 8.51 1.31
CA GLU A 68 -9.16 7.37 1.06
C GLU A 68 -8.12 7.25 2.17
N ALA A 69 -7.93 6.05 2.69
CA ALA A 69 -6.84 5.71 3.59
C ALA A 69 -6.30 4.34 3.27
N ALA A 70 -4.97 4.18 3.32
CA ALA A 70 -4.34 2.88 3.20
C ALA A 70 -3.13 2.79 4.13
N THR A 71 -2.91 1.59 4.68
CA THR A 71 -1.76 1.29 5.52
C THR A 71 -1.01 0.07 5.01
N LEU A 72 0.31 0.07 5.22
CA LEU A 72 1.20 -1.03 4.91
C LEU A 72 1.80 -1.55 6.21
N HIS A 73 1.79 -2.86 6.39
CA HIS A 73 2.38 -3.54 7.52
C HIS A 73 3.40 -4.56 6.98
N MET A 74 4.67 -4.28 7.19
CA MET A 74 5.76 -5.09 6.67
C MET A 74 6.54 -5.74 7.81
N THR A 75 6.83 -7.01 7.68
CA THR A 75 7.67 -7.74 8.63
C THR A 75 8.60 -8.69 7.90
N LYS A 76 9.82 -8.83 8.42
CA LYS A 76 10.82 -9.80 7.97
C LYS A 76 11.30 -10.62 9.15
N ALA A 77 11.60 -11.89 8.93
CA ALA A 77 12.10 -12.78 9.98
C ALA A 77 13.59 -12.60 10.24
N LYS A 78 14.36 -12.25 9.21
CA LYS A 78 15.82 -12.12 9.25
C LYS A 78 16.28 -11.00 8.31
N GLU A 79 17.57 -10.72 8.32
CA GLU A 79 18.20 -9.87 7.32
C GLU A 79 18.13 -10.49 5.92
N GLY A 80 18.17 -9.64 4.89
CA GLY A 80 18.05 -10.04 3.50
C GLY A 80 19.04 -11.13 3.07
N ILE A 81 18.63 -11.92 2.11
CA ILE A 81 19.43 -13.05 1.60
C ILE A 81 20.52 -12.63 0.60
N GLY A 82 20.42 -11.43 0.05
CA GLY A 82 21.36 -10.82 -0.91
C GLY A 82 22.11 -9.63 -0.31
N THR A 83 23.20 -9.23 -0.97
CA THR A 83 23.98 -8.02 -0.65
C THR A 83 23.94 -7.04 -1.81
N ASP A 84 22.86 -7.05 -2.58
CA ASP A 84 22.71 -6.26 -3.78
C ASP A 84 22.43 -4.79 -3.46
N TRP A 85 22.69 -3.92 -4.42
CA TRP A 85 22.37 -2.48 -4.35
C TRP A 85 20.87 -2.22 -4.27
N GLN A 86 20.06 -3.21 -4.63
CA GLN A 86 18.62 -3.24 -4.50
C GLN A 86 18.22 -4.41 -3.61
N ALA A 87 17.19 -4.25 -2.80
CA ALA A 87 16.58 -5.37 -2.13
C ALA A 87 16.08 -6.40 -3.17
N PHE A 88 16.19 -7.68 -2.86
CA PHE A 88 15.71 -8.75 -3.75
C PHE A 88 14.20 -8.64 -4.01
N SER A 89 13.46 -8.17 -3.03
CA SER A 89 12.02 -8.01 -3.09
C SER A 89 11.58 -6.63 -2.61
N ASN A 90 10.55 -6.08 -3.23
CA ASN A 90 9.93 -4.80 -2.85
C ASN A 90 9.32 -4.82 -1.45
N ILE A 91 8.98 -5.99 -0.92
CA ILE A 91 8.44 -6.13 0.44
C ILE A 91 9.55 -6.36 1.48
N GLU A 92 10.81 -6.39 1.07
CA GLU A 92 11.96 -6.46 1.97
C GLU A 92 12.29 -5.07 2.51
N ALA A 93 11.58 -4.67 3.54
CA ALA A 93 11.80 -3.43 4.26
C ALA A 93 12.10 -3.71 5.74
N ASP A 94 12.53 -2.71 6.46
CA ASP A 94 12.59 -2.79 7.91
C ASP A 94 11.21 -3.07 8.49
N ASN A 95 11.17 -3.80 9.61
CA ASN A 95 9.92 -4.13 10.27
C ASN A 95 9.11 -2.85 10.55
N ASN A 96 8.01 -2.69 9.86
CA ASN A 96 7.15 -1.52 9.94
C ASN A 96 5.74 -1.97 10.30
N VAL A 97 5.36 -1.74 11.55
CA VAL A 97 4.08 -2.22 12.07
C VAL A 97 2.90 -1.51 11.40
N ALA A 98 3.09 -0.23 11.05
CA ALA A 98 2.09 0.53 10.32
C ALA A 98 2.75 1.72 9.59
N ALA A 99 2.91 1.62 8.28
CA ALA A 99 3.25 2.75 7.42
C ALA A 99 1.99 3.31 6.77
N LEU A 100 1.87 4.63 6.74
CA LEU A 100 0.78 5.30 6.03
C LEU A 100 1.10 5.29 4.53
N ALA A 101 0.27 4.60 3.75
CA ALA A 101 0.42 4.55 2.29
C ALA A 101 -0.42 5.64 1.60
N VAL A 102 -1.67 5.80 2.03
CA VAL A 102 -2.59 6.82 1.50
C VAL A 102 -3.37 7.41 2.65
N LEU A 103 -3.58 8.74 2.63
CA LEU A 103 -4.57 9.42 3.45
C LEU A 103 -4.96 10.72 2.74
N GLY A 104 -6.20 10.82 2.29
CA GLY A 104 -6.61 12.03 1.58
C GLY A 104 -8.06 12.03 1.13
N TYR A 105 -8.37 13.09 0.42
CA TYR A 105 -9.67 13.33 -0.18
C TYR A 105 -9.57 13.20 -1.69
N ARG A 106 -10.52 12.46 -2.28
CA ARG A 106 -10.68 12.37 -3.73
C ARG A 106 -12.04 12.91 -4.16
N HIS A 107 -12.04 13.74 -5.17
CA HIS A 107 -13.24 14.11 -5.92
C HIS A 107 -13.19 13.51 -7.32
N ALA A 108 -14.26 12.80 -7.69
CA ALA A 108 -14.40 12.15 -8.99
C ALA A 108 -15.51 12.81 -9.80
N TRP A 109 -15.17 13.26 -11.00
CA TRP A 109 -16.11 13.60 -12.06
C TRP A 109 -16.25 12.42 -13.02
N GLU A 110 -17.13 12.52 -14.00
CA GLU A 110 -17.34 11.47 -15.00
C GLU A 110 -16.03 11.05 -15.72
N ASN A 111 -15.19 12.03 -16.07
CA ASN A 111 -13.97 11.81 -16.86
C ASN A 111 -12.71 12.36 -16.20
N ALA A 112 -12.75 12.75 -14.95
CA ALA A 112 -11.63 13.34 -14.26
C ALA A 112 -11.63 13.00 -12.77
N ASN A 113 -10.45 12.99 -12.15
CA ASN A 113 -10.29 12.84 -10.72
C ASN A 113 -9.28 13.87 -10.20
N VAL A 114 -9.49 14.31 -8.97
CA VAL A 114 -8.53 15.06 -8.18
C VAL A 114 -8.35 14.37 -6.84
N PHE A 115 -7.12 14.26 -6.38
CA PHE A 115 -6.78 13.78 -5.05
C PHE A 115 -5.92 14.82 -4.32
N LEU A 116 -6.21 15.02 -3.06
CA LEU A 116 -5.47 15.89 -2.15
C LEU A 116 -5.17 15.11 -0.87
N GLY A 117 -3.89 14.96 -0.53
CA GLY A 117 -3.53 14.23 0.68
C GLY A 117 -2.11 13.74 0.69
N VAL A 118 -1.91 12.61 1.33
CA VAL A 118 -0.62 11.92 1.43
C VAL A 118 -0.69 10.63 0.65
N ARG A 119 0.24 10.43 -0.29
CA ARG A 119 0.43 9.18 -1.03
C ARG A 119 1.80 9.13 -1.67
N ASN A 120 2.23 7.98 -2.16
CA ASN A 120 3.47 7.84 -2.90
C ASN A 120 3.21 7.82 -4.41
N VAL A 121 4.28 8.05 -5.18
CA VAL A 121 4.20 8.11 -6.64
C VAL A 121 3.76 6.80 -7.28
N ASN A 122 4.01 5.67 -6.64
CA ASN A 122 3.69 4.34 -7.16
C ASN A 122 2.20 3.98 -7.05
N GLU A 123 1.40 4.79 -6.36
CA GLU A 123 -0.07 4.63 -6.38
C GLU A 123 -0.66 4.97 -7.75
N ASP A 124 -0.05 5.88 -8.49
CA ASP A 124 -0.59 6.43 -9.75
C ASP A 124 0.30 6.23 -10.97
N PHE A 125 1.62 6.12 -10.76
CA PHE A 125 2.61 6.11 -11.83
C PHE A 125 3.54 4.92 -11.72
N PHE A 126 4.15 4.56 -12.85
CA PHE A 126 5.15 3.49 -12.94
C PHE A 126 4.61 2.13 -12.50
N THR A 127 3.32 1.92 -12.68
CA THR A 127 2.63 0.66 -12.43
C THR A 127 1.90 0.20 -13.68
N SER A 128 1.76 -1.09 -13.85
CA SER A 128 0.92 -1.72 -14.86
C SER A 128 0.37 -3.04 -14.31
N ASP A 129 -0.70 -3.55 -14.91
CA ASP A 129 -1.28 -4.83 -14.50
C ASP A 129 -0.26 -5.96 -14.51
N ALA A 130 0.65 -5.96 -15.50
CA ALA A 130 1.70 -6.96 -15.60
C ALA A 130 2.77 -6.79 -14.50
N THR A 131 3.24 -5.56 -14.25
CA THR A 131 4.29 -5.32 -13.24
C THR A 131 3.80 -5.46 -11.82
N SER A 132 2.51 -5.28 -11.56
CA SER A 132 1.90 -5.45 -10.23
C SER A 132 1.93 -6.90 -9.73
N LEU A 133 2.15 -7.88 -10.63
CA LEU A 133 2.28 -9.29 -10.28
C LEU A 133 3.67 -9.66 -9.76
N PHE A 134 4.64 -8.76 -9.86
CA PHE A 134 6.02 -9.02 -9.44
C PHE A 134 6.34 -8.32 -8.13
N VAL A 135 6.87 -9.06 -7.18
CA VAL A 135 7.42 -8.53 -5.92
C VAL A 135 8.89 -8.12 -6.03
N ASN A 136 9.52 -8.44 -7.15
CA ASN A 136 10.92 -8.13 -7.41
C ASN A 136 11.16 -6.63 -7.53
N SER A 137 12.23 -6.13 -6.93
CA SER A 137 12.59 -4.69 -6.90
C SER A 137 12.85 -4.08 -8.27
N SER A 138 13.20 -4.88 -9.26
CA SER A 138 13.47 -4.39 -10.62
C SER A 138 12.22 -4.26 -11.48
N CYS A 139 11.15 -4.99 -11.16
CA CYS A 139 9.93 -5.02 -11.96
C CYS A 139 8.74 -4.37 -11.23
N GLY A 140 8.66 -4.46 -9.91
CA GLY A 140 7.53 -3.94 -9.13
C GLY A 140 7.59 -2.42 -8.94
N ILE A 141 8.75 -1.88 -8.59
CA ILE A 141 8.99 -0.43 -8.43
C ILE A 141 10.18 -0.06 -9.27
N PHE A 142 10.04 0.93 -10.14
CA PHE A 142 11.12 1.35 -11.02
C PHE A 142 12.28 1.95 -10.21
N PRO A 143 13.45 1.30 -10.18
CA PRO A 143 14.58 1.74 -9.34
C PRO A 143 15.12 3.12 -9.75
N THR A 144 14.99 3.49 -11.01
CA THR A 144 15.39 4.82 -11.51
C THR A 144 14.66 5.94 -10.79
N ILE A 145 13.38 5.78 -10.49
CA ILE A 145 12.60 6.77 -9.75
C ILE A 145 13.03 6.79 -8.29
N ALA A 146 13.12 5.63 -7.64
CA ALA A 146 13.50 5.51 -6.24
C ALA A 146 14.90 6.09 -5.95
N ALA A 147 15.85 5.93 -6.89
CA ALA A 147 17.24 6.33 -6.71
C ALA A 147 17.55 7.76 -7.25
N SER A 148 16.77 8.27 -8.18
CA SER A 148 17.16 9.46 -8.95
C SER A 148 16.33 10.70 -8.65
N TYR A 149 15.18 10.55 -8.02
CA TYR A 149 14.28 11.67 -7.75
C TYR A 149 13.91 11.76 -6.27
N PRO A 150 13.99 12.95 -5.66
CA PRO A 150 13.64 13.17 -4.26
C PRO A 150 12.12 13.30 -4.07
N ILE A 151 11.36 12.32 -4.55
CA ILE A 151 9.91 12.25 -4.38
C ILE A 151 9.53 11.04 -3.54
N ALA A 152 8.40 11.14 -2.84
CA ALA A 152 7.89 10.05 -2.05
C ALA A 152 7.56 8.84 -2.93
N ASN A 153 8.30 7.75 -2.73
CA ASN A 153 8.09 6.47 -3.39
C ASN A 153 7.89 5.37 -2.33
N TYR A 154 7.31 4.24 -2.76
CA TYR A 154 7.06 3.11 -1.88
C TYR A 154 8.30 2.71 -1.05
N PRO A 155 8.16 2.44 0.25
CA PRO A 155 6.93 2.44 1.06
C PRO A 155 6.56 3.81 1.68
N PHE A 156 7.30 4.86 1.40
CA PHE A 156 7.12 6.18 2.00
C PHE A 156 6.12 7.02 1.20
N SER A 157 5.33 7.83 1.90
CA SER A 157 4.33 8.69 1.30
C SER A 157 4.62 10.15 1.63
N GLY A 158 4.27 11.04 0.71
CA GLY A 158 4.43 12.48 0.86
C GLY A 158 3.14 13.24 0.57
N LEU A 159 3.11 14.51 0.94
CA LEU A 159 1.97 15.37 0.59
C LEU A 159 1.87 15.50 -0.92
N THR A 160 0.68 15.30 -1.45
CA THR A 160 0.44 15.15 -2.88
C THR A 160 -0.83 15.86 -3.30
N VAL A 161 -0.74 16.53 -4.45
CA VAL A 161 -1.88 16.92 -5.27
C VAL A 161 -1.80 16.14 -6.56
N TYR A 162 -2.81 15.33 -6.85
CA TYR A 162 -2.90 14.53 -8.07
C TYR A 162 -4.16 14.88 -8.84
N PHE A 163 -4.08 14.84 -10.16
CA PHE A 163 -5.26 14.85 -11.01
C PHE A 163 -5.08 14.00 -12.26
N ASP A 164 -6.17 13.47 -12.75
CA ASP A 164 -6.24 12.84 -14.07
C ASP A 164 -7.49 13.28 -14.84
N VAL A 165 -7.35 13.22 -16.16
CA VAL A 165 -8.45 13.47 -17.11
C VAL A 165 -8.38 12.43 -18.23
N SER A 166 -9.52 11.80 -18.50
CA SER A 166 -9.64 10.78 -19.55
C SER A 166 -10.58 11.25 -20.64
N ARG A 167 -10.16 11.16 -21.91
CA ARG A 167 -10.98 11.50 -23.07
C ARG A 167 -10.56 10.71 -24.31
N ASN A 168 -11.53 10.12 -25.01
CA ASN A 168 -11.32 9.38 -26.26
C ASN A 168 -10.22 8.32 -26.20
N GLY A 169 -10.13 7.56 -25.12
CA GLY A 169 -9.11 6.52 -24.92
C GLY A 169 -7.74 7.04 -24.47
N TRP A 170 -7.56 8.34 -24.31
CA TRP A 170 -6.37 8.96 -23.74
C TRP A 170 -6.60 9.32 -22.28
N THR A 171 -5.62 9.08 -21.44
CA THR A 171 -5.60 9.54 -20.05
C THR A 171 -4.37 10.38 -19.79
N PHE A 172 -4.58 11.63 -19.40
CA PHE A 172 -3.53 12.52 -18.92
C PHE A 172 -3.52 12.48 -17.40
N ARG A 173 -2.34 12.26 -16.80
CA ARG A 173 -2.11 12.22 -15.35
C ARG A 173 -1.02 13.20 -14.98
N ASN A 174 -1.21 13.87 -13.85
CA ASN A 174 -0.21 14.78 -13.29
C ASN A 174 -0.26 14.75 -11.77
N SER A 175 0.88 14.94 -11.12
CA SER A 175 0.95 15.10 -9.68
C SER A 175 2.07 16.02 -9.25
N LEU A 176 1.87 16.67 -8.11
CA LEU A 176 2.84 17.48 -7.40
C LEU A 176 3.07 16.85 -6.04
N TYR A 177 4.31 16.66 -5.67
CA TYR A 177 4.73 16.12 -4.37
C TYR A 177 5.53 17.17 -3.62
N ASN A 178 5.39 17.20 -2.30
CA ASN A 178 6.38 17.89 -1.49
C ASN A 178 7.69 17.09 -1.48
N VAL A 179 8.78 17.78 -1.46
CA VAL A 179 10.14 17.23 -1.36
C VAL A 179 10.67 17.51 0.05
#